data_900417e6d248d093b6bcfd6777de2ce4
#
_entry.id   900417e6d248d093b6bcfd6777de2ce4
#
_cell.length_a   1.000
_cell.length_b   1.000
_cell.length_c   1.000
_cell.angle_alpha   90.00
_cell.angle_beta   90.00
_cell.angle_gamma   90.00
#
_symmetry.space_group_name_H-M   'P 1'
#
loop_
_entity.id
_entity.type
_entity.pdbx_description
1 polymer ?
#
loop_
_entity_poly.entity_id
_entity_poly.type
_entity_poly.pdbx_seq_one_letter_code
_entity_poly.pdbx_strand_id
1 'polypeptide(L)'
;MIHDTISARFASQRFWVLADITNHSYKADKKIHYFELVEKAQNGNAITAKMMGKSWGGGAVRIEEFEKNTGQTFTNNLHVLVQVSVDYHPLYGLSVSVLDIDSNFMLGILEQQRNATLDRLVKENDYIQKVGDGYSTFNSRLKLPAVIQRVAVISSSSSAGNEDFRHTMQHNDFGYVFQIDDYYTVVQGDNNAKLFLNKLIEIYNTGIPYDAVVINRGGGSQSDFLIFDNYNIGRAVAKFPIPVITGIGHQKNVSITDLMAHTHTKTPTKAAEFIIAHNRSFEQNILSLQQNILIKSQQLFHGHYKELNEIKNAVSRNVRELVQLHGEELTRTNQRIISSSRAILYGHQKRLILTAHQVVQSPKLLFQQRKNDLVHIKNTIRNSTSEYLRREKLTLEHHQKSITMMSPQNILRKGYAIVKVNQKIISNAKNIETGQEIEVILKEAKLKSTVKEKIQYDGRETDL
;
A
#
# COMPACT_ATOMS: atom_id res chain seq x y z
N MET A 1 -30.15 17.23 -51.11
CA MET A 1 -30.67 18.31 -50.25
C MET A 1 -30.29 18.20 -48.79
N ILE A 2 -30.80 17.26 -47.95
CA ILE A 2 -30.39 17.15 -46.51
C ILE A 2 -28.88 16.83 -46.37
N HIS A 3 -28.37 15.84 -47.10
CA HIS A 3 -26.95 15.49 -47.13
C HIS A 3 -26.10 16.72 -47.51
N ASP A 4 -26.42 17.38 -48.56
CA ASP A 4 -25.63 18.51 -49.09
C ASP A 4 -25.66 19.69 -48.11
N THR A 5 -26.79 19.96 -47.47
CA THR A 5 -26.90 21.02 -46.46
C THR A 5 -26.09 20.72 -45.22
N ILE A 6 -26.11 19.47 -44.71
CA ILE A 6 -25.33 19.07 -43.54
C ILE A 6 -23.83 19.05 -43.89
N SER A 7 -23.50 18.45 -45.03
CA SER A 7 -22.08 18.40 -45.48
C SER A 7 -21.51 19.80 -45.74
N ALA A 8 -22.25 20.69 -46.41
CA ALA A 8 -21.79 22.06 -46.63
C ALA A 8 -21.58 22.85 -45.35
N ARG A 9 -22.34 22.54 -44.27
CA ARG A 9 -22.25 23.29 -43.03
C ARG A 9 -21.28 22.66 -42.02
N PHE A 10 -21.14 21.35 -42.02
CA PHE A 10 -20.42 20.62 -40.94
C PHE A 10 -19.18 19.83 -41.41
N ALA A 11 -18.99 19.56 -42.70
CA ALA A 11 -17.91 18.69 -43.20
C ALA A 11 -16.49 19.19 -42.84
N SER A 12 -16.30 20.54 -42.76
CA SER A 12 -15.02 21.13 -42.34
C SER A 12 -14.93 21.47 -40.87
N GLN A 13 -16.03 21.29 -40.11
CA GLN A 13 -16.06 21.65 -38.70
C GLN A 13 -15.72 20.43 -37.83
N ARG A 14 -14.95 20.69 -36.78
CA ARG A 14 -14.62 19.68 -35.74
C ARG A 14 -15.10 20.21 -34.41
N PHE A 15 -15.70 19.35 -33.65
CA PHE A 15 -16.27 19.71 -32.37
C PHE A 15 -15.66 18.82 -31.27
N TRP A 16 -15.30 19.43 -30.16
CA TRP A 16 -15.01 18.68 -28.95
C TRP A 16 -16.33 18.43 -28.21
N VAL A 17 -16.62 17.16 -28.00
CA VAL A 17 -17.86 16.70 -27.36
C VAL A 17 -17.51 15.91 -26.13
N LEU A 18 -18.17 16.27 -25.03
CA LEU A 18 -18.14 15.55 -23.78
C LEU A 18 -19.36 14.63 -23.73
N ALA A 19 -19.13 13.32 -23.64
CA ALA A 19 -20.21 12.34 -23.66
C ALA A 19 -19.81 11.02 -22.99
N ASP A 20 -20.80 10.21 -22.66
CA ASP A 20 -20.61 8.83 -22.24
C ASP A 20 -20.71 7.89 -23.45
N ILE A 21 -19.86 6.88 -23.47
CA ILE A 21 -19.92 5.81 -24.45
C ILE A 21 -20.97 4.79 -24.04
N THR A 22 -21.83 4.39 -24.97
CA THR A 22 -22.76 3.28 -24.81
C THR A 22 -22.85 2.45 -26.09
N ASN A 23 -23.36 1.22 -25.96
CA ASN A 23 -23.53 0.29 -27.09
C ASN A 23 -22.25 0.11 -27.94
N HIS A 24 -21.09 0.12 -27.27
CA HIS A 24 -19.82 -0.06 -27.96
C HIS A 24 -19.66 -1.47 -28.51
N SER A 25 -19.24 -1.55 -29.75
CA SER A 25 -18.80 -2.79 -30.42
C SER A 25 -17.59 -2.52 -31.28
N TYR A 26 -16.59 -3.39 -31.17
CA TYR A 26 -15.37 -3.33 -31.95
C TYR A 26 -15.33 -4.46 -32.99
N LYS A 27 -15.15 -4.11 -34.25
CA LYS A 27 -14.94 -5.07 -35.34
C LYS A 27 -13.47 -5.15 -35.64
N ALA A 28 -12.80 -6.19 -35.13
CA ALA A 28 -11.35 -6.36 -35.24
C ALA A 28 -10.88 -6.55 -36.69
N ASP A 29 -11.66 -7.20 -37.56
CA ASP A 29 -11.40 -7.40 -38.98
C ASP A 29 -11.23 -6.11 -39.76
N LYS A 30 -11.96 -5.09 -39.37
CA LYS A 30 -11.98 -3.77 -40.03
C LYS A 30 -11.35 -2.67 -39.19
N LYS A 31 -10.97 -2.95 -37.95
CA LYS A 31 -10.51 -1.97 -36.97
C LYS A 31 -11.45 -0.78 -36.81
N ILE A 32 -12.77 -1.05 -36.69
CA ILE A 32 -13.80 -0.04 -36.56
C ILE A 32 -14.50 -0.19 -35.22
N HIS A 33 -14.61 0.92 -34.50
CA HIS A 33 -15.44 1.05 -33.33
C HIS A 33 -16.79 1.64 -33.73
N TYR A 34 -17.88 1.01 -33.29
CA TYR A 34 -19.24 1.53 -33.33
C TYR A 34 -19.73 1.71 -31.90
N PHE A 35 -20.36 2.81 -31.64
CA PHE A 35 -20.85 3.17 -30.30
C PHE A 35 -21.91 4.26 -30.39
N GLU A 36 -22.50 4.59 -29.26
CA GLU A 36 -23.33 5.74 -29.08
C GLU A 36 -22.71 6.72 -28.13
N LEU A 37 -22.65 7.98 -28.48
CA LEU A 37 -22.34 9.08 -27.57
C LEU A 37 -23.65 9.51 -26.94
N VAL A 38 -23.70 9.48 -25.61
CA VAL A 38 -24.92 9.85 -24.87
C VAL A 38 -24.59 10.92 -23.83
N GLU A 39 -25.51 11.84 -23.71
CA GLU A 39 -25.57 12.76 -22.60
C GLU A 39 -26.65 12.27 -21.65
N LYS A 40 -26.29 12.12 -20.38
CA LYS A 40 -27.23 11.72 -19.33
C LYS A 40 -27.70 12.93 -18.56
N ALA A 41 -28.96 12.91 -18.18
CA ALA A 41 -29.52 13.89 -17.25
C ALA A 41 -28.71 13.87 -15.95
N GLN A 42 -28.41 15.03 -15.41
CA GLN A 42 -27.64 15.18 -14.18
C GLN A 42 -28.33 14.52 -12.95
N ASN A 43 -29.52 14.01 -13.07
CA ASN A 43 -30.40 13.47 -12.03
C ASN A 43 -30.75 12.01 -12.18
N GLY A 44 -30.08 11.26 -13.04
CA GLY A 44 -30.43 9.86 -13.23
C GLY A 44 -29.87 9.30 -14.53
N ASN A 45 -30.17 8.04 -14.79
CA ASN A 45 -29.77 7.37 -16.02
C ASN A 45 -30.57 7.79 -17.27
N ALA A 46 -31.42 8.81 -17.18
CA ALA A 46 -32.20 9.28 -18.33
C ALA A 46 -31.28 9.92 -19.36
N ILE A 47 -31.33 9.41 -20.57
CA ILE A 47 -30.56 9.94 -21.72
C ILE A 47 -31.25 11.18 -22.21
N THR A 48 -30.55 12.33 -22.20
CA THR A 48 -31.04 13.62 -22.69
C THR A 48 -30.72 13.84 -24.18
N ALA A 49 -29.57 13.35 -24.58
CA ALA A 49 -29.13 13.38 -25.97
C ALA A 49 -28.42 12.10 -26.34
N LYS A 50 -28.55 11.70 -27.62
CA LYS A 50 -27.92 10.49 -28.12
C LYS A 50 -27.52 10.68 -29.57
N MET A 51 -26.30 10.26 -29.91
CA MET A 51 -25.77 10.32 -31.25
C MET A 51 -25.01 9.03 -31.58
N MET A 52 -25.26 8.46 -32.74
CA MET A 52 -24.48 7.34 -33.26
C MET A 52 -23.07 7.78 -33.58
N GLY A 53 -22.08 7.06 -33.04
CA GLY A 53 -20.67 7.30 -33.22
C GLY A 53 -19.96 6.16 -33.94
N LYS A 54 -18.98 6.48 -34.73
CA LYS A 54 -18.05 5.51 -35.33
C LYS A 54 -16.63 6.07 -35.25
N SER A 55 -15.67 5.17 -35.20
CA SER A 55 -14.25 5.56 -35.31
C SER A 55 -13.52 4.52 -36.14
N TRP A 56 -12.73 4.95 -37.09
CA TRP A 56 -11.98 4.12 -38.02
C TRP A 56 -10.72 4.85 -38.49
N GLY A 57 -9.77 4.12 -39.08
CA GLY A 57 -8.52 4.70 -39.60
C GLY A 57 -7.75 5.45 -38.50
N GLY A 58 -7.47 6.75 -38.75
CA GLY A 58 -6.75 7.58 -37.78
C GLY A 58 -7.42 7.72 -36.43
N GLY A 59 -8.77 7.80 -36.40
CA GLY A 59 -9.52 7.87 -35.15
C GLY A 59 -9.40 6.58 -34.31
N ALA A 60 -9.38 5.41 -34.94
CA ALA A 60 -9.18 4.16 -34.23
C ALA A 60 -7.76 4.07 -33.64
N VAL A 61 -6.74 4.58 -34.34
CA VAL A 61 -5.37 4.66 -33.80
C VAL A 61 -5.32 5.58 -32.58
N ARG A 62 -6.05 6.71 -32.61
CA ARG A 62 -6.17 7.60 -31.45
C ARG A 62 -6.86 6.97 -30.26
N ILE A 63 -7.85 6.11 -30.50
CA ILE A 63 -8.46 5.31 -29.45
C ILE A 63 -7.46 4.30 -28.85
N GLU A 64 -6.67 3.61 -29.68
CA GLU A 64 -5.61 2.70 -29.20
C GLU A 64 -4.55 3.47 -28.38
N GLU A 65 -4.14 4.66 -28.83
CA GLU A 65 -3.23 5.54 -28.09
C GLU A 65 -3.84 6.01 -26.75
N PHE A 66 -5.12 6.36 -26.74
CA PHE A 66 -5.85 6.74 -25.55
C PHE A 66 -5.87 5.57 -24.53
N GLU A 67 -6.21 4.37 -24.98
CA GLU A 67 -6.22 3.18 -24.12
C GLU A 67 -4.84 2.90 -23.52
N LYS A 68 -3.78 3.05 -24.34
CA LYS A 68 -2.41 2.89 -23.88
C LYS A 68 -1.98 3.96 -22.87
N ASN A 69 -2.37 5.22 -23.08
CA ASN A 69 -1.95 6.35 -22.25
C ASN A 69 -2.73 6.46 -20.95
N THR A 70 -4.03 6.14 -20.97
CA THR A 70 -4.92 6.27 -19.80
C THR A 70 -5.10 4.96 -19.05
N GLY A 71 -4.83 3.84 -19.74
CA GLY A 71 -5.12 2.52 -19.22
C GLY A 71 -6.62 2.20 -19.16
N GLN A 72 -7.47 3.01 -19.72
CA GLN A 72 -8.91 2.78 -19.82
C GLN A 72 -9.24 2.16 -21.17
N THR A 73 -9.94 1.03 -21.17
CA THR A 73 -10.45 0.45 -22.42
C THR A 73 -11.63 1.29 -22.93
N PHE A 74 -11.64 1.59 -24.22
CA PHE A 74 -12.74 2.30 -24.85
C PHE A 74 -13.98 1.41 -24.94
N THR A 75 -14.81 1.49 -23.92
CA THR A 75 -15.98 0.62 -23.71
C THR A 75 -17.16 1.38 -23.14
N ASN A 76 -18.26 0.67 -22.91
CA ASN A 76 -19.48 1.26 -22.34
C ASN A 76 -19.25 1.93 -20.99
N ASN A 77 -19.96 3.01 -20.74
CA ASN A 77 -19.92 3.84 -19.53
C ASN A 77 -18.62 4.63 -19.32
N LEU A 78 -17.82 4.80 -20.36
CA LEU A 78 -16.65 5.65 -20.31
C LEU A 78 -17.03 7.10 -20.63
N HIS A 79 -16.66 8.03 -19.73
CA HIS A 79 -16.88 9.46 -19.93
C HIS A 79 -15.69 10.05 -20.66
N VAL A 80 -15.88 10.59 -21.86
CA VAL A 80 -14.80 10.97 -22.75
C VAL A 80 -15.00 12.36 -23.34
N LEU A 81 -13.88 13.04 -23.57
CA LEU A 81 -13.83 14.23 -24.39
C LEU A 81 -13.27 13.83 -25.75
N VAL A 82 -14.11 13.84 -26.77
CA VAL A 82 -13.78 13.39 -28.12
C VAL A 82 -13.93 14.51 -29.14
N GLN A 83 -13.00 14.55 -30.07
CA GLN A 83 -13.13 15.42 -31.25
C GLN A 83 -13.88 14.68 -32.34
N VAL A 84 -14.99 15.23 -32.77
CA VAL A 84 -15.87 14.60 -33.76
C VAL A 84 -16.08 15.47 -34.98
N SER A 85 -16.31 14.81 -36.12
CA SER A 85 -16.94 15.41 -37.29
C SER A 85 -18.35 14.86 -37.42
N VAL A 86 -19.27 15.69 -37.91
CA VAL A 86 -20.67 15.33 -38.17
C VAL A 86 -20.81 14.78 -39.57
N ASP A 87 -21.35 13.55 -39.67
CA ASP A 87 -21.61 12.84 -40.90
C ASP A 87 -23.11 12.58 -41.06
N TYR A 88 -23.63 12.70 -42.27
CA TYR A 88 -24.97 12.26 -42.57
C TYR A 88 -24.98 11.24 -43.72
N HIS A 89 -25.60 10.12 -43.52
CA HIS A 89 -25.78 9.09 -44.51
C HIS A 89 -27.26 8.91 -44.81
N PRO A 90 -27.69 8.88 -46.12
CA PRO A 90 -29.14 8.78 -46.47
C PRO A 90 -29.85 7.59 -45.86
N LEU A 91 -29.17 6.44 -45.70
CA LEU A 91 -29.75 5.21 -45.13
C LEU A 91 -29.58 5.08 -43.63
N TYR A 92 -28.53 5.69 -43.06
CA TYR A 92 -28.19 5.47 -41.65
C TYR A 92 -28.37 6.72 -40.78
N GLY A 93 -28.80 7.82 -41.41
CA GLY A 93 -29.11 9.07 -40.70
C GLY A 93 -27.87 9.85 -40.27
N LEU A 94 -28.04 10.67 -39.25
CA LEU A 94 -27.02 11.52 -38.67
C LEU A 94 -26.12 10.67 -37.74
N SER A 95 -24.84 10.82 -37.90
CA SER A 95 -23.82 10.17 -37.06
C SER A 95 -22.60 11.06 -36.87
N VAL A 96 -21.74 10.71 -35.96
CA VAL A 96 -20.46 11.41 -35.79
C VAL A 96 -19.29 10.43 -35.99
N SER A 97 -18.23 10.93 -36.59
CA SER A 97 -16.96 10.22 -36.69
C SER A 97 -16.00 10.79 -35.67
N VAL A 98 -15.51 9.95 -34.76
CA VAL A 98 -14.48 10.37 -33.80
C VAL A 98 -13.13 10.39 -34.50
N LEU A 99 -12.49 11.54 -34.42
CA LEU A 99 -11.21 11.86 -35.06
C LEU A 99 -10.07 11.81 -34.05
N ASP A 100 -10.36 12.23 -32.80
CA ASP A 100 -9.38 12.31 -31.73
C ASP A 100 -10.08 12.11 -30.38
N ILE A 101 -9.33 11.75 -29.36
CA ILE A 101 -9.79 11.58 -27.98
C ILE A 101 -8.76 12.17 -27.02
N ASP A 102 -9.21 13.02 -26.11
CA ASP A 102 -8.31 13.69 -25.16
C ASP A 102 -7.97 12.79 -23.98
N SER A 103 -6.76 12.24 -24.02
CA SER A 103 -6.21 11.44 -22.91
C SER A 103 -5.98 12.28 -21.65
N ASN A 104 -5.62 13.57 -21.77
CA ASN A 104 -5.33 14.43 -20.62
C ASN A 104 -6.60 14.73 -19.82
N PHE A 105 -7.72 14.89 -20.50
CA PHE A 105 -9.03 15.07 -19.86
C PHE A 105 -9.33 13.87 -18.94
N MET A 106 -9.16 12.64 -19.45
CA MET A 106 -9.39 11.44 -18.66
C MET A 106 -8.37 11.30 -17.52
N LEU A 107 -7.10 11.55 -17.77
CA LEU A 107 -6.07 11.52 -16.73
C LEU A 107 -6.36 12.54 -15.63
N GLY A 108 -6.86 13.73 -16.00
CA GLY A 108 -7.31 14.75 -15.03
C GLY A 108 -8.48 14.27 -14.16
N ILE A 109 -9.48 13.60 -14.75
CA ILE A 109 -10.60 13.00 -14.01
C ILE A 109 -10.10 11.91 -13.06
N LEU A 110 -9.24 11.00 -13.55
CA LEU A 110 -8.69 9.92 -12.72
C LEU A 110 -7.88 10.47 -11.55
N GLU A 111 -7.08 11.51 -11.76
CA GLU A 111 -6.32 12.14 -10.68
C GLU A 111 -7.24 12.86 -9.68
N GLN A 112 -8.28 13.52 -10.15
CA GLN A 112 -9.29 14.13 -9.27
C GLN A 112 -10.03 13.08 -8.45
N GLN A 113 -10.42 11.96 -9.07
CA GLN A 113 -11.08 10.84 -8.36
C GLN A 113 -10.14 10.20 -7.34
N ARG A 114 -8.87 10.04 -7.69
CA ARG A 114 -7.84 9.53 -6.79
C ARG A 114 -7.67 10.44 -5.57
N ASN A 115 -7.55 11.74 -5.78
CA ASN A 115 -7.42 12.71 -4.68
C ASN A 115 -8.67 12.72 -3.80
N ALA A 116 -9.86 12.71 -4.40
CA ALA A 116 -11.12 12.61 -3.66
C ALA A 116 -11.19 11.31 -2.83
N THR A 117 -10.69 10.20 -3.38
CA THR A 117 -10.62 8.92 -2.66
C THR A 117 -9.65 8.99 -1.47
N LEU A 118 -8.48 9.60 -1.65
CA LEU A 118 -7.51 9.82 -0.57
C LEU A 118 -8.07 10.71 0.53
N ASP A 119 -8.68 11.83 0.17
CA ASP A 119 -9.32 12.74 1.13
C ASP A 119 -10.45 12.05 1.91
N ARG A 120 -11.22 11.25 1.21
CA ARG A 120 -12.27 10.43 1.81
C ARG A 120 -11.72 9.38 2.77
N LEU A 121 -10.63 8.69 2.39
CA LEU A 121 -9.95 7.72 3.25
C LEU A 121 -9.51 8.36 4.57
N VAL A 122 -8.89 9.53 4.51
CA VAL A 122 -8.44 10.27 5.71
C VAL A 122 -9.63 10.74 6.54
N LYS A 123 -10.68 11.29 5.90
CA LYS A 123 -11.83 11.87 6.60
C LYS A 123 -12.69 10.82 7.30
N GLU A 124 -12.87 9.67 6.68
CA GLU A 124 -13.79 8.63 7.18
C GLU A 124 -13.10 7.59 8.07
N ASN A 125 -11.77 7.64 8.23
CA ASN A 125 -11.03 6.61 8.96
C ASN A 125 -9.96 7.20 9.87
N ASP A 126 -10.18 7.19 11.18
CA ASP A 126 -9.28 7.75 12.20
C ASP A 126 -7.88 7.13 12.23
N TYR A 127 -7.73 5.91 11.70
CA TYR A 127 -6.46 5.20 11.64
C TYR A 127 -5.64 5.54 10.38
N ILE A 128 -6.13 6.40 9.51
CA ILE A 128 -5.43 6.92 8.34
C ILE A 128 -5.16 8.41 8.56
N GLN A 129 -3.90 8.80 8.58
CA GLN A 129 -3.49 10.18 8.78
C GLN A 129 -2.55 10.61 7.66
N LYS A 130 -2.75 11.78 7.12
CA LYS A 130 -1.81 12.38 6.17
C LYS A 130 -0.62 12.94 6.94
N VAL A 131 0.60 12.53 6.60
CA VAL A 131 1.84 12.98 7.23
C VAL A 131 2.81 13.45 6.15
N GLY A 132 2.98 14.75 6.01
CA GLY A 132 3.74 15.34 4.90
C GLY A 132 3.14 14.94 3.55
N ASP A 133 3.97 14.39 2.68
CA ASP A 133 3.55 13.89 1.37
C ASP A 133 3.06 12.43 1.38
N GLY A 134 3.09 11.76 2.53
CA GLY A 134 2.69 10.36 2.70
C GLY A 134 1.50 10.18 3.62
N TYR A 135 1.21 8.91 3.91
CA TYR A 135 0.11 8.50 4.79
C TYR A 135 0.61 7.54 5.87
N SER A 136 0.18 7.78 7.10
CA SER A 136 0.36 6.86 8.22
C SER A 136 -0.94 6.11 8.44
N THR A 137 -0.89 4.79 8.29
CA THR A 137 -2.05 3.91 8.44
C THR A 137 -1.86 3.00 9.64
N PHE A 138 -2.89 2.29 10.04
CA PHE A 138 -2.68 1.26 11.05
C PHE A 138 -1.72 0.18 10.54
N ASN A 139 -1.84 -0.25 9.28
CA ASN A 139 -0.96 -1.25 8.69
C ASN A 139 0.49 -0.77 8.63
N SER A 140 0.74 0.48 8.24
CA SER A 140 2.10 1.04 8.15
C SER A 140 2.81 1.14 9.52
N ARG A 141 2.05 1.18 10.62
CA ARG A 141 2.57 1.24 11.99
C ARG A 141 2.79 -0.13 12.64
N LEU A 142 2.38 -1.20 11.98
CA LEU A 142 2.65 -2.55 12.47
C LEU A 142 4.17 -2.79 12.49
N LYS A 143 4.62 -3.57 13.45
CA LYS A 143 6.01 -4.05 13.43
C LYS A 143 6.08 -5.31 12.59
N LEU A 144 7.01 -5.34 11.66
CA LEU A 144 7.37 -6.59 11.00
C LEU A 144 7.89 -7.58 12.04
N PRO A 145 7.57 -8.87 11.90
CA PRO A 145 8.19 -9.90 12.73
C PRO A 145 9.70 -9.88 12.52
N ALA A 146 10.46 -10.32 13.53
CA ALA A 146 11.92 -10.34 13.46
C ALA A 146 12.44 -11.11 12.24
N VAL A 147 11.75 -12.17 11.86
CA VAL A 147 11.99 -12.98 10.67
C VAL A 147 10.66 -13.21 9.96
N ILE A 148 10.62 -12.97 8.67
CA ILE A 148 9.48 -13.27 7.81
C ILE A 148 9.73 -14.65 7.20
N GLN A 149 8.88 -15.62 7.52
CA GLN A 149 8.99 -17.00 7.01
C GLN A 149 7.77 -17.41 6.20
N ARG A 150 6.57 -17.01 6.64
CA ARG A 150 5.33 -17.40 5.99
C ARG A 150 4.60 -16.19 5.42
N VAL A 151 4.38 -16.21 4.13
CA VAL A 151 3.74 -15.10 3.42
C VAL A 151 2.53 -15.58 2.64
N ALA A 152 1.44 -14.81 2.72
CA ALA A 152 0.30 -14.97 1.83
C ALA A 152 0.49 -14.05 0.62
N VAL A 153 0.36 -14.55 -0.59
CA VAL A 153 0.55 -13.77 -1.81
C VAL A 153 -0.75 -13.64 -2.58
N ILE A 154 -1.21 -12.42 -2.79
CA ILE A 154 -2.35 -12.11 -3.63
C ILE A 154 -1.83 -11.69 -5.01
N SER A 155 -2.19 -12.44 -6.03
CA SER A 155 -1.81 -12.16 -7.42
C SER A 155 -2.81 -12.73 -8.42
N SER A 156 -2.63 -12.46 -9.73
CA SER A 156 -3.33 -13.21 -10.76
C SER A 156 -2.63 -14.55 -11.04
N SER A 157 -3.39 -15.55 -11.44
CA SER A 157 -2.87 -16.88 -11.73
C SER A 157 -1.87 -16.92 -12.89
N SER A 158 -1.92 -15.94 -13.80
CA SER A 158 -1.03 -15.80 -14.96
C SER A 158 0.01 -14.69 -14.79
N SER A 159 0.33 -14.30 -13.56
CA SER A 159 1.23 -13.19 -13.29
C SER A 159 2.70 -13.60 -13.41
N ALA A 160 3.38 -13.18 -14.48
CA ALA A 160 4.83 -13.30 -14.60
C ALA A 160 5.57 -12.66 -13.41
N GLY A 161 5.06 -11.53 -12.90
CA GLY A 161 5.65 -10.89 -11.71
C GLY A 161 5.54 -11.75 -10.45
N ASN A 162 4.49 -12.57 -10.31
CA ASN A 162 4.42 -13.51 -9.20
C ASN A 162 5.40 -14.68 -9.36
N GLU A 163 5.62 -15.13 -10.57
CA GLU A 163 6.66 -16.12 -10.87
C GLU A 163 8.05 -15.58 -10.53
N ASP A 164 8.34 -14.34 -10.93
CA ASP A 164 9.61 -13.64 -10.59
C ASP A 164 9.77 -13.48 -9.08
N PHE A 165 8.72 -13.12 -8.36
CA PHE A 165 8.71 -13.04 -6.90
C PHE A 165 9.08 -14.38 -6.28
N ARG A 166 8.39 -15.45 -6.69
CA ARG A 166 8.63 -16.82 -6.19
C ARG A 166 10.03 -17.29 -6.51
N HIS A 167 10.47 -17.07 -7.75
CA HIS A 167 11.84 -17.42 -8.16
C HIS A 167 12.89 -16.72 -7.27
N THR A 168 12.72 -15.42 -7.05
CA THR A 168 13.64 -14.66 -6.20
C THR A 168 13.63 -15.15 -4.74
N MET A 169 12.46 -15.48 -4.20
CA MET A 169 12.33 -16.01 -2.84
C MET A 169 12.97 -17.39 -2.69
N GLN A 170 12.82 -18.26 -3.72
CA GLN A 170 13.33 -19.64 -3.70
C GLN A 170 14.83 -19.73 -3.99
N HIS A 171 15.35 -18.83 -4.84
CA HIS A 171 16.77 -18.83 -5.25
C HIS A 171 17.54 -17.67 -4.61
N ASN A 172 17.33 -17.46 -3.29
CA ASN A 172 18.07 -16.45 -2.57
C ASN A 172 19.45 -16.97 -2.15
N ASP A 173 20.48 -16.10 -2.23
CA ASP A 173 21.89 -16.43 -1.94
C ASP A 173 22.14 -16.83 -0.48
N PHE A 174 21.17 -16.62 0.41
CA PHE A 174 21.31 -16.84 1.86
C PHE A 174 20.72 -18.17 2.32
N GLY A 175 20.09 -18.93 1.42
CA GLY A 175 19.47 -20.21 1.75
C GLY A 175 18.24 -20.12 2.63
N TYR A 176 17.57 -18.97 2.70
CA TYR A 176 16.31 -18.83 3.46
C TYR A 176 15.20 -19.60 2.77
N VAL A 177 14.44 -20.32 3.57
CA VAL A 177 13.27 -21.07 3.12
C VAL A 177 12.00 -20.33 3.54
N PHE A 178 11.14 -20.05 2.55
CA PHE A 178 9.88 -19.36 2.76
C PHE A 178 8.69 -20.28 2.46
N GLN A 179 7.66 -20.16 3.27
CA GLN A 179 6.36 -20.77 3.00
C GLN A 179 5.49 -19.71 2.29
N ILE A 180 5.11 -20.00 1.06
CA ILE A 180 4.35 -19.08 0.20
C ILE A 180 3.02 -19.71 -0.12
N ASP A 181 1.95 -19.12 0.40
CA ASP A 181 0.57 -19.52 0.14
C ASP A 181 -0.05 -18.54 -0.88
N ASP A 182 -0.42 -19.02 -2.05
CA ASP A 182 -0.97 -18.20 -3.14
C ASP A 182 -2.49 -18.07 -3.05
N TYR A 183 -2.97 -16.83 -3.19
CA TYR A 183 -4.38 -16.46 -3.25
C TYR A 183 -4.67 -15.80 -4.60
N TYR A 184 -5.00 -16.62 -5.58
CA TYR A 184 -5.24 -16.12 -6.93
C TYR A 184 -6.57 -15.38 -7.02
N THR A 185 -6.53 -14.21 -7.65
CA THR A 185 -7.69 -13.38 -7.95
C THR A 185 -7.48 -12.59 -9.23
N VAL A 186 -8.56 -12.09 -9.79
CA VAL A 186 -8.47 -11.16 -10.91
C VAL A 186 -8.04 -9.80 -10.35
N VAL A 187 -6.86 -9.34 -10.77
CA VAL A 187 -6.26 -8.06 -10.34
C VAL A 187 -6.44 -6.96 -11.40
N GLN A 188 -7.39 -7.16 -12.32
CA GLN A 188 -7.69 -6.24 -13.43
C GLN A 188 -9.15 -5.81 -13.38
N GLY A 189 -9.39 -4.51 -13.66
CA GLY A 189 -10.73 -3.92 -13.74
C GLY A 189 -11.37 -3.62 -12.39
N ASP A 190 -11.92 -2.43 -12.25
CA ASP A 190 -12.50 -1.90 -11.00
C ASP A 190 -13.69 -2.75 -10.50
N ASN A 191 -14.44 -3.39 -11.40
CA ASN A 191 -15.54 -4.30 -11.07
C ASN A 191 -15.08 -5.52 -10.25
N ASN A 192 -13.80 -5.87 -10.26
CA ASN A 192 -13.24 -7.00 -9.54
C ASN A 192 -12.70 -6.65 -8.13
N ALA A 193 -12.84 -5.40 -7.71
CA ALA A 193 -12.43 -4.96 -6.37
C ALA A 193 -13.04 -5.83 -5.25
N LYS A 194 -14.28 -6.28 -5.43
CA LYS A 194 -14.96 -7.18 -4.49
C LYS A 194 -14.29 -8.55 -4.40
N LEU A 195 -13.84 -9.11 -5.53
CA LEU A 195 -13.13 -10.39 -5.56
C LEU A 195 -11.78 -10.27 -4.84
N PHE A 196 -11.08 -9.16 -5.05
CA PHE A 196 -9.83 -8.88 -4.35
C PHE A 196 -10.03 -8.78 -2.83
N LEU A 197 -11.05 -8.05 -2.40
CA LEU A 197 -11.40 -7.93 -0.98
C LEU A 197 -11.73 -9.28 -0.35
N ASN A 198 -12.44 -10.15 -1.09
CA ASN A 198 -12.75 -11.50 -0.62
C ASN A 198 -11.47 -12.30 -0.35
N LYS A 199 -10.40 -12.09 -1.13
CA LYS A 199 -9.11 -12.76 -0.87
C LYS A 199 -8.42 -12.23 0.40
N LEU A 200 -8.49 -10.95 0.67
CA LEU A 200 -8.02 -10.40 1.96
C LEU A 200 -8.81 -10.99 3.14
N ILE A 201 -10.12 -11.10 2.99
CA ILE A 201 -10.99 -11.74 4.00
C ILE A 201 -10.69 -13.23 4.14
N GLU A 202 -10.45 -13.92 3.04
CA GLU A 202 -10.06 -15.34 3.04
C GLU A 202 -8.78 -15.55 3.82
N ILE A 203 -7.71 -14.79 3.52
CA ILE A 203 -6.44 -14.84 4.26
C ILE A 203 -6.67 -14.62 5.76
N TYR A 204 -7.50 -13.67 6.09
CA TYR A 204 -7.86 -13.38 7.47
C TYR A 204 -8.53 -14.59 8.15
N ASN A 205 -9.49 -15.22 7.46
CA ASN A 205 -10.33 -16.28 8.01
C ASN A 205 -9.61 -17.63 8.12
N THR A 206 -8.48 -17.82 7.41
CA THR A 206 -7.71 -19.07 7.53
C THR A 206 -7.16 -19.30 8.93
N GLY A 207 -7.01 -18.25 9.73
CA GLY A 207 -6.37 -18.32 11.05
C GLY A 207 -4.87 -18.70 10.97
N ILE A 208 -4.31 -18.80 9.78
CA ILE A 208 -2.89 -19.09 9.58
C ILE A 208 -2.09 -17.86 10.00
N PRO A 209 -1.06 -18.03 10.85
CA PRO A 209 -0.22 -16.91 11.27
C PRO A 209 0.75 -16.54 10.15
N TYR A 210 0.32 -15.66 9.24
CA TYR A 210 1.21 -15.07 8.23
C TYR A 210 2.04 -13.95 8.84
N ASP A 211 3.31 -13.91 8.46
CA ASP A 211 4.24 -12.85 8.86
C ASP A 211 4.03 -11.57 8.03
N ALA A 212 3.63 -11.73 6.78
CA ALA A 212 3.28 -10.66 5.88
C ALA A 212 2.28 -11.13 4.82
N VAL A 213 1.52 -10.18 4.27
CA VAL A 213 0.74 -10.37 3.05
C VAL A 213 1.43 -9.60 1.93
N VAL A 214 1.63 -10.26 0.82
CA VAL A 214 2.25 -9.65 -0.36
C VAL A 214 1.20 -9.48 -1.44
N ILE A 215 1.07 -8.28 -1.97
CA ILE A 215 0.19 -7.99 -3.10
C ILE A 215 1.08 -7.80 -4.32
N ASN A 216 1.09 -8.81 -5.18
CA ASN A 216 1.87 -8.80 -6.41
C ASN A 216 1.01 -8.55 -7.63
N ARG A 217 1.51 -7.70 -8.51
CA ARG A 217 0.97 -7.56 -9.85
C ARG A 217 2.08 -7.85 -10.86
N GLY A 218 1.75 -8.66 -11.86
CA GLY A 218 2.60 -8.85 -13.04
C GLY A 218 2.57 -7.66 -13.98
N GLY A 219 3.39 -7.67 -14.99
CA GLY A 219 3.30 -6.72 -16.10
C GLY A 219 1.92 -6.75 -16.75
N GLY A 220 1.41 -5.60 -17.16
CA GLY A 220 0.10 -5.46 -17.78
C GLY A 220 -0.15 -4.02 -18.18
N SER A 221 -1.34 -3.74 -18.72
CA SER A 221 -1.72 -2.39 -19.15
C SER A 221 -1.88 -1.42 -17.97
N GLN A 222 -1.86 -0.13 -18.26
CA GLN A 222 -2.06 0.90 -17.24
C GLN A 222 -3.47 0.84 -16.62
N SER A 223 -4.46 0.30 -17.35
CA SER A 223 -5.82 0.04 -16.85
C SER A 223 -5.86 -0.88 -15.63
N ASP A 224 -4.90 -1.78 -15.53
CA ASP A 224 -4.87 -2.79 -14.48
C ASP A 224 -4.52 -2.21 -13.11
N PHE A 225 -4.04 -0.95 -13.06
CA PHE A 225 -3.71 -0.26 -11.80
C PHE A 225 -4.94 0.35 -11.11
N LEU A 226 -6.00 0.65 -11.84
CA LEU A 226 -7.16 1.37 -11.31
C LEU A 226 -7.85 0.62 -10.15
N ILE A 227 -7.81 -0.70 -10.16
CA ILE A 227 -8.32 -1.50 -9.06
C ILE A 227 -7.63 -1.15 -7.73
N PHE A 228 -6.33 -0.83 -7.77
CA PHE A 228 -5.55 -0.49 -6.58
C PHE A 228 -5.76 0.94 -6.08
N ASP A 229 -6.49 1.76 -6.84
CA ASP A 229 -6.96 3.09 -6.41
C ASP A 229 -8.38 3.04 -5.84
N ASN A 230 -8.97 1.84 -5.73
CA ASN A 230 -10.29 1.65 -5.15
C ASN A 230 -10.30 1.94 -3.64
N TYR A 231 -11.27 2.75 -3.21
CA TYR A 231 -11.45 3.13 -1.81
C TYR A 231 -11.49 1.94 -0.86
N ASN A 232 -12.25 0.89 -1.21
CA ASN A 232 -12.46 -0.25 -0.33
C ASN A 232 -11.18 -1.08 -0.15
N ILE A 233 -10.39 -1.23 -1.22
CA ILE A 233 -9.13 -1.95 -1.17
C ILE A 233 -8.12 -1.15 -0.35
N GLY A 234 -7.94 0.15 -0.66
CA GLY A 234 -7.04 1.01 0.11
C GLY A 234 -7.36 1.01 1.60
N ARG A 235 -8.64 1.08 1.92
CA ARG A 235 -9.13 1.04 3.28
C ARG A 235 -8.93 -0.31 3.98
N ALA A 236 -9.18 -1.41 3.28
CA ALA A 236 -8.96 -2.76 3.80
C ALA A 236 -7.48 -2.98 4.11
N VAL A 237 -6.60 -2.57 3.19
CA VAL A 237 -5.16 -2.66 3.36
C VAL A 237 -4.67 -1.76 4.50
N ALA A 238 -5.13 -0.50 4.56
CA ALA A 238 -4.75 0.44 5.63
C ALA A 238 -5.01 -0.11 7.03
N LYS A 239 -6.03 -0.92 7.17
CA LYS A 239 -6.49 -1.47 8.44
C LYS A 239 -6.18 -2.96 8.59
N PHE A 240 -5.51 -3.57 7.60
CA PHE A 240 -5.18 -4.99 7.64
C PHE A 240 -4.21 -5.30 8.79
N PRO A 241 -4.40 -6.42 9.49
CA PRO A 241 -3.71 -6.69 10.76
C PRO A 241 -2.39 -7.44 10.61
N ILE A 242 -2.09 -7.86 9.42
CA ILE A 242 -0.80 -8.40 9.05
C ILE A 242 -0.13 -7.34 8.18
N PRO A 243 1.16 -7.07 8.34
CA PRO A 243 1.88 -6.15 7.46
C PRO A 243 1.67 -6.49 5.99
N VAL A 244 1.23 -5.52 5.22
CA VAL A 244 1.03 -5.68 3.77
C VAL A 244 2.22 -5.09 3.04
N ILE A 245 2.83 -5.88 2.19
CA ILE A 245 3.92 -5.47 1.31
C ILE A 245 3.37 -5.47 -0.11
N THR A 246 3.48 -4.37 -0.83
CA THR A 246 3.03 -4.29 -2.21
C THR A 246 4.18 -4.35 -3.18
N GLY A 247 4.00 -5.13 -4.23
CA GLY A 247 4.85 -5.19 -5.43
C GLY A 247 4.00 -4.96 -6.67
N ILE A 248 3.18 -3.90 -6.65
CA ILE A 248 2.22 -3.58 -7.71
C ILE A 248 2.91 -2.82 -8.84
N GLY A 249 3.82 -1.98 -8.51
CA GLY A 249 4.83 -1.25 -9.24
C GLY A 249 4.51 -0.55 -10.55
N HIS A 250 4.74 0.77 -10.57
CA HIS A 250 5.25 1.48 -11.74
C HIS A 250 6.19 2.62 -11.31
N GLN A 251 7.17 2.94 -12.15
CA GLN A 251 8.19 3.96 -11.81
C GLN A 251 7.59 5.37 -11.63
N LYS A 252 6.37 5.63 -12.10
CA LYS A 252 5.77 6.96 -12.14
C LYS A 252 4.54 7.17 -11.26
N ASN A 253 3.79 6.12 -10.90
CA ASN A 253 2.52 6.29 -10.16
C ASN A 253 2.41 5.27 -9.01
N VAL A 254 2.45 5.76 -7.78
CA VAL A 254 2.18 4.98 -6.57
C VAL A 254 0.67 4.88 -6.41
N SER A 255 0.11 3.68 -6.29
CA SER A 255 -1.35 3.49 -6.10
C SER A 255 -1.81 3.87 -4.69
N ILE A 256 -3.12 4.06 -4.51
CA ILE A 256 -3.71 4.25 -3.16
C ILE A 256 -3.40 3.06 -2.27
N THR A 257 -3.47 1.84 -2.79
CA THR A 257 -3.12 0.62 -2.05
C THR A 257 -1.67 0.63 -1.57
N ASP A 258 -0.73 1.11 -2.40
CA ASP A 258 0.68 1.27 -2.00
C ASP A 258 0.83 2.27 -0.85
N LEU A 259 0.11 3.40 -0.94
CA LEU A 259 0.14 4.44 0.11
C LEU A 259 -0.44 3.97 1.44
N MET A 260 -1.35 3.01 1.40
CA MET A 260 -2.03 2.47 2.58
C MET A 260 -1.34 1.25 3.19
N ALA A 261 -0.43 0.61 2.45
CA ALA A 261 0.30 -0.59 2.87
C ALA A 261 1.40 -0.29 3.91
N HIS A 262 1.91 -1.35 4.53
CA HIS A 262 3.07 -1.26 5.42
C HIS A 262 4.33 -0.83 4.66
N THR A 263 4.58 -1.48 3.54
CA THR A 263 5.73 -1.21 2.68
C THR A 263 5.31 -1.33 1.23
N HIS A 264 5.66 -0.35 0.42
CA HIS A 264 5.46 -0.43 -1.02
C HIS A 264 6.79 -0.60 -1.74
N THR A 265 6.80 -1.43 -2.76
CA THR A 265 7.95 -1.68 -3.61
C THR A 265 7.57 -1.53 -5.09
N LYS A 266 8.57 -1.24 -5.91
CA LYS A 266 8.33 -0.93 -7.32
C LYS A 266 7.95 -2.15 -8.18
N THR A 267 8.29 -3.35 -7.75
CA THR A 267 8.03 -4.58 -8.50
C THR A 267 7.90 -5.77 -7.55
N PRO A 268 7.28 -6.87 -7.97
CA PRO A 268 7.24 -8.10 -7.20
C PRO A 268 8.62 -8.61 -6.79
N THR A 269 9.61 -8.54 -7.68
CA THR A 269 11.00 -8.90 -7.39
C THR A 269 11.56 -8.05 -6.25
N LYS A 270 11.28 -6.73 -6.24
CA LYS A 270 11.69 -5.84 -5.15
C LYS A 270 10.98 -6.14 -3.83
N ALA A 271 9.75 -6.64 -3.87
CA ALA A 271 9.09 -7.12 -2.66
C ALA A 271 9.79 -8.36 -2.08
N ALA A 272 10.20 -9.30 -2.92
CA ALA A 272 11.00 -10.45 -2.50
C ALA A 272 12.35 -10.03 -1.92
N GLU A 273 13.08 -9.17 -2.62
CA GLU A 273 14.35 -8.62 -2.13
C GLU A 273 14.22 -7.91 -0.78
N PHE A 274 13.13 -7.16 -0.59
CA PHE A 274 12.85 -6.49 0.69
C PHE A 274 12.70 -7.51 1.83
N ILE A 275 11.93 -8.59 1.62
CA ILE A 275 11.73 -9.65 2.62
C ILE A 275 13.06 -10.35 2.94
N ILE A 276 13.84 -10.69 1.91
CA ILE A 276 15.15 -11.33 2.07
C ILE A 276 16.09 -10.40 2.83
N ALA A 277 16.15 -9.11 2.46
CA ALA A 277 17.00 -8.12 3.12
C ALA A 277 16.60 -7.89 4.58
N HIS A 278 15.30 -7.91 4.88
CA HIS A 278 14.80 -7.83 6.26
C HIS A 278 15.33 -8.99 7.11
N ASN A 279 15.20 -10.23 6.63
CA ASN A 279 15.72 -11.41 7.32
C ASN A 279 17.25 -11.37 7.45
N ARG A 280 17.94 -10.91 6.40
CA ARG A 280 19.39 -10.74 6.41
C ARG A 280 19.85 -9.74 7.45
N SER A 281 19.14 -8.62 7.57
CA SER A 281 19.43 -7.61 8.61
C SER A 281 19.30 -8.20 10.02
N PHE A 282 18.27 -9.00 10.26
CA PHE A 282 18.10 -9.68 11.55
C PHE A 282 19.25 -10.67 11.83
N GLU A 283 19.60 -11.51 10.88
CA GLU A 283 20.74 -12.44 11.00
C GLU A 283 22.05 -11.70 11.29
N GLN A 284 22.33 -10.62 10.55
CA GLN A 284 23.52 -9.80 10.79
C GLN A 284 23.53 -9.18 12.19
N ASN A 285 22.38 -8.76 12.70
CA ASN A 285 22.27 -8.26 14.07
C ASN A 285 22.62 -9.34 15.10
N ILE A 286 22.14 -10.57 14.92
CA ILE A 286 22.47 -11.69 15.79
C ILE A 286 23.97 -12.01 15.75
N LEU A 287 24.57 -12.07 14.54
CA LEU A 287 25.99 -12.30 14.38
C LEU A 287 26.83 -11.19 15.03
N SER A 288 26.42 -9.93 14.89
CA SER A 288 27.11 -8.82 15.54
C SER A 288 27.03 -8.87 17.06
N LEU A 289 25.87 -9.26 17.61
CA LEU A 289 25.70 -9.49 19.04
C LEU A 289 26.58 -10.62 19.54
N GLN A 290 26.67 -11.71 18.79
CA GLN A 290 27.58 -12.84 19.10
C GLN A 290 29.02 -12.38 19.12
N GLN A 291 29.47 -11.64 18.11
CA GLN A 291 30.85 -11.09 18.06
C GLN A 291 31.14 -10.15 19.24
N ASN A 292 30.19 -9.25 19.56
CA ASN A 292 30.32 -8.34 20.70
C ASN A 292 30.45 -9.09 22.04
N ILE A 293 29.67 -10.17 22.21
CA ILE A 293 29.79 -11.03 23.39
C ILE A 293 31.16 -11.68 23.48
N LEU A 294 31.66 -12.21 22.35
CA LEU A 294 33.01 -12.82 22.30
C LEU A 294 34.11 -11.80 22.63
N ILE A 295 34.04 -10.61 22.02
CA ILE A 295 35.04 -9.54 22.27
C ILE A 295 35.01 -9.10 23.73
N LYS A 296 33.83 -8.85 24.30
CA LYS A 296 33.69 -8.47 25.71
C LYS A 296 34.14 -9.54 26.66
N SER A 297 33.85 -10.81 26.34
CA SER A 297 34.36 -11.96 27.13
C SER A 297 35.88 -12.01 27.11
N GLN A 298 36.51 -11.87 25.92
CA GLN A 298 37.96 -11.85 25.78
C GLN A 298 38.61 -10.67 26.51
N GLN A 299 38.01 -9.48 26.45
CA GLN A 299 38.50 -8.30 27.17
C GLN A 299 38.43 -8.48 28.69
N LEU A 300 37.37 -9.06 29.21
CA LEU A 300 37.23 -9.40 30.64
C LEU A 300 38.33 -10.42 31.07
N PHE A 301 38.48 -11.48 30.28
CA PHE A 301 39.55 -12.47 30.53
C PHE A 301 40.95 -11.85 30.54
N HIS A 302 41.25 -11.03 29.53
CA HIS A 302 42.55 -10.38 29.43
C HIS A 302 42.82 -9.42 30.60
N GLY A 303 41.80 -8.65 31.01
CA GLY A 303 41.90 -7.74 32.17
C GLY A 303 42.23 -8.48 33.45
N HIS A 304 41.50 -9.55 33.76
CA HIS A 304 41.71 -10.33 34.95
C HIS A 304 43.03 -11.12 34.91
N TYR A 305 43.48 -11.61 33.75
CA TYR A 305 44.76 -12.26 33.58
C TYR A 305 45.93 -11.28 33.82
N LYS A 306 45.81 -10.01 33.37
CA LYS A 306 46.78 -8.95 33.60
C LYS A 306 46.88 -8.59 35.09
N GLU A 307 45.73 -8.38 35.76
CA GLU A 307 45.70 -8.15 37.21
C GLU A 307 46.38 -9.26 37.99
N LEU A 308 46.13 -10.51 37.64
CA LEU A 308 46.74 -11.66 38.27
C LEU A 308 48.26 -11.67 38.10
N ASN A 309 48.76 -11.37 36.89
CA ASN A 309 50.19 -11.29 36.64
C ASN A 309 50.88 -10.14 37.40
N GLU A 310 50.23 -8.99 37.52
CA GLU A 310 50.70 -7.86 38.30
C GLU A 310 50.81 -8.21 39.78
N ILE A 311 49.79 -8.86 40.35
CA ILE A 311 49.81 -9.37 41.73
C ILE A 311 50.92 -10.42 41.93
N LYS A 312 51.05 -11.39 41.01
CA LYS A 312 52.10 -12.40 41.03
C LYS A 312 53.48 -11.75 41.02
N ASN A 313 53.68 -10.74 40.18
CA ASN A 313 54.95 -10.02 40.09
C ASN A 313 55.22 -9.17 41.33
N ALA A 314 54.21 -8.52 41.89
CA ALA A 314 54.35 -7.77 43.17
C ALA A 314 54.68 -8.68 44.35
N VAL A 315 53.99 -9.83 44.44
CA VAL A 315 54.28 -10.84 45.48
C VAL A 315 55.73 -11.34 45.33
N SER A 316 56.15 -11.66 44.08
CA SER A 316 57.51 -12.12 43.82
C SER A 316 58.60 -11.09 44.17
N ARG A 317 58.37 -9.80 43.95
CA ARG A 317 59.27 -8.71 44.33
C ARG A 317 59.34 -8.59 45.84
N ASN A 318 58.17 -8.50 46.51
CA ASN A 318 58.14 -8.33 47.96
C ASN A 318 58.86 -9.48 48.71
N VAL A 319 58.67 -10.72 48.20
CA VAL A 319 59.28 -11.89 48.77
C VAL A 319 60.88 -11.79 48.61
N ARG A 320 61.34 -11.35 47.40
CA ARG A 320 62.77 -11.16 47.17
C ARG A 320 63.37 -10.06 48.05
N GLU A 321 62.66 -8.93 48.18
CA GLU A 321 63.14 -7.84 49.05
C GLU A 321 63.20 -8.23 50.53
N LEU A 322 62.16 -8.97 51.03
CA LEU A 322 62.18 -9.49 52.40
C LEU A 322 63.34 -10.48 52.67
N VAL A 323 63.62 -11.40 51.72
CA VAL A 323 64.69 -12.32 51.80
C VAL A 323 66.03 -11.60 51.78
N GLN A 324 66.15 -10.51 51.00
CA GLN A 324 67.38 -9.71 50.88
C GLN A 324 67.61 -8.84 52.12
N LEU A 325 66.57 -8.31 52.78
CA LEU A 325 66.69 -7.45 53.94
C LEU A 325 66.89 -8.17 55.30
N HIS A 326 66.43 -9.39 55.41
CA HIS A 326 66.44 -10.14 56.69
C HIS A 326 67.25 -11.46 56.62
N GLY A 327 68.41 -11.42 56.03
CA GLY A 327 69.28 -12.60 55.77
C GLY A 327 69.66 -13.42 57.00
N GLU A 328 69.61 -12.86 58.21
CA GLU A 328 70.01 -13.57 59.47
C GLU A 328 68.79 -14.21 60.21
N GLU A 329 67.57 -13.79 59.90
CA GLU A 329 66.33 -14.41 60.45
C GLU A 329 65.69 -15.43 59.47
N LEU A 330 66.55 -16.05 58.70
CA LEU A 330 66.15 -16.76 57.47
C LEU A 330 65.06 -17.83 57.68
N THR A 331 65.11 -18.55 58.74
CA THR A 331 64.21 -19.73 58.89
C THR A 331 62.81 -19.37 59.30
N ARG A 332 62.63 -18.36 60.13
CA ARG A 332 61.32 -17.91 60.57
C ARG A 332 60.56 -17.09 59.49
N THR A 333 61.33 -16.22 58.85
CA THR A 333 60.78 -15.36 57.82
C THR A 333 60.50 -16.14 56.53
N ASN A 334 61.35 -17.14 56.19
CA ASN A 334 61.09 -17.99 55.02
C ASN A 334 59.86 -18.83 55.16
N GLN A 335 59.58 -19.42 56.36
CA GLN A 335 58.28 -20.13 56.54
C GLN A 335 57.06 -19.21 56.49
N ARG A 336 57.17 -17.96 57.02
CA ARG A 336 56.11 -16.95 56.92
C ARG A 336 55.84 -16.53 55.47
N ILE A 337 56.94 -16.27 54.74
CA ILE A 337 56.85 -15.86 53.33
C ILE A 337 56.23 -16.99 52.49
N ILE A 338 56.68 -18.22 52.66
CA ILE A 338 56.23 -19.39 51.92
C ILE A 338 54.71 -19.64 52.25
N SER A 339 54.30 -19.58 53.51
CA SER A 339 52.96 -19.77 53.91
C SER A 339 52.00 -18.66 53.43
N SER A 340 52.47 -17.39 53.50
CA SER A 340 51.71 -16.23 53.00
C SER A 340 51.55 -16.27 51.49
N SER A 341 52.67 -16.59 50.75
CA SER A 341 52.58 -16.74 49.30
C SER A 341 51.66 -17.83 48.84
N ARG A 342 51.67 -18.97 49.53
CA ARG A 342 50.72 -20.08 49.26
C ARG A 342 49.26 -19.67 49.50
N ALA A 343 49.00 -18.95 50.59
CA ALA A 343 47.64 -18.48 50.91
C ALA A 343 47.12 -17.49 49.89
N ILE A 344 47.99 -16.57 49.44
CA ILE A 344 47.68 -15.59 48.38
C ILE A 344 47.39 -16.29 47.03
N LEU A 345 48.25 -17.24 46.66
CA LEU A 345 48.10 -18.01 45.42
C LEU A 345 46.81 -18.86 45.45
N TYR A 346 46.53 -19.49 46.61
CA TYR A 346 45.28 -20.22 46.75
C TYR A 346 44.03 -19.32 46.67
N GLY A 347 44.11 -18.15 47.33
CA GLY A 347 43.06 -17.15 47.27
C GLY A 347 42.81 -16.62 45.82
N HIS A 348 43.90 -16.38 45.08
CA HIS A 348 43.81 -15.94 43.67
C HIS A 348 43.32 -17.06 42.73
N GLN A 349 43.76 -18.29 42.95
CA GLN A 349 43.28 -19.44 42.19
C GLN A 349 41.76 -19.65 42.37
N LYS A 350 41.30 -19.54 43.65
CA LYS A 350 39.87 -19.61 43.96
C LYS A 350 39.10 -18.47 43.32
N ARG A 351 39.61 -17.22 43.34
CA ARG A 351 39.01 -16.06 42.72
C ARG A 351 38.97 -16.20 41.19
N LEU A 352 40.04 -16.73 40.58
CA LEU A 352 40.12 -17.00 39.14
C LEU A 352 39.02 -18.00 38.70
N ILE A 353 38.89 -19.09 39.46
CA ILE A 353 37.85 -20.10 39.19
C ILE A 353 36.46 -19.48 39.27
N LEU A 354 36.19 -18.64 40.27
CA LEU A 354 34.90 -17.95 40.42
C LEU A 354 34.67 -16.98 39.28
N THR A 355 35.67 -16.21 38.89
CA THR A 355 35.55 -15.24 37.79
C THR A 355 35.37 -15.96 36.45
N ALA A 356 36.14 -17.02 36.21
CA ALA A 356 35.97 -17.86 35.02
C ALA A 356 34.54 -18.46 34.95
N HIS A 357 34.01 -18.89 36.10
CA HIS A 357 32.67 -19.39 36.16
C HIS A 357 31.64 -18.31 35.80
N GLN A 358 31.78 -17.10 36.33
CA GLN A 358 30.91 -15.95 36.00
C GLN A 358 30.97 -15.59 34.52
N VAL A 359 32.17 -15.52 33.93
CA VAL A 359 32.33 -15.18 32.51
C VAL A 359 31.71 -16.23 31.59
N VAL A 360 31.71 -17.48 31.97
CA VAL A 360 31.06 -18.55 31.21
C VAL A 360 29.54 -18.52 31.38
N GLN A 361 29.06 -18.22 32.60
CA GLN A 361 27.64 -18.24 32.89
C GLN A 361 26.89 -16.99 32.36
N SER A 362 27.51 -15.81 32.48
CA SER A 362 26.86 -14.56 32.07
C SER A 362 26.44 -14.52 30.60
N PRO A 363 27.28 -14.93 29.64
CA PRO A 363 26.86 -15.01 28.25
C PRO A 363 25.71 -16.02 28.03
N LYS A 364 25.75 -17.18 28.71
CA LYS A 364 24.71 -18.20 28.60
C LYS A 364 23.37 -17.67 29.07
N LEU A 365 23.36 -16.98 30.21
CA LEU A 365 22.14 -16.35 30.74
C LEU A 365 21.62 -15.25 29.80
N LEU A 366 22.52 -14.42 29.27
CA LEU A 366 22.16 -13.37 28.30
C LEU A 366 21.56 -13.98 27.01
N PHE A 367 22.18 -15.05 26.51
CA PHE A 367 21.64 -15.80 25.38
C PHE A 367 20.27 -16.39 25.68
N GLN A 368 20.10 -16.96 26.86
CA GLN A 368 18.79 -17.52 27.24
C GLN A 368 17.72 -16.44 27.34
N GLN A 369 18.05 -15.28 27.93
CA GLN A 369 17.13 -14.14 28.00
C GLN A 369 16.76 -13.66 26.60
N ARG A 370 17.74 -13.42 25.72
CA ARG A 370 17.49 -12.99 24.35
C ARG A 370 16.66 -13.98 23.55
N LYS A 371 16.90 -15.27 23.76
CA LYS A 371 16.09 -16.33 23.16
C LYS A 371 14.62 -16.28 23.66
N ASN A 372 14.45 -16.06 24.96
CA ASN A 372 13.12 -15.92 25.54
C ASN A 372 12.41 -14.65 25.04
N ASP A 373 13.13 -13.52 24.94
CA ASP A 373 12.62 -12.27 24.38
C ASP A 373 12.12 -12.49 22.95
N LEU A 374 12.89 -13.20 22.13
CA LEU A 374 12.50 -13.53 20.76
C LEU A 374 11.24 -14.40 20.70
N VAL A 375 11.14 -15.38 21.60
CA VAL A 375 9.92 -16.21 21.70
C VAL A 375 8.72 -15.36 22.12
N HIS A 376 8.93 -14.47 23.09
CA HIS A 376 7.87 -13.56 23.56
C HIS A 376 7.40 -12.61 22.44
N ILE A 377 8.33 -11.97 21.75
CA ILE A 377 8.04 -11.09 20.63
C ILE A 377 7.26 -11.85 19.54
N LYS A 378 7.73 -13.05 19.16
CA LYS A 378 7.04 -13.91 18.19
C LYS A 378 5.58 -14.20 18.61
N ASN A 379 5.38 -14.53 19.88
CA ASN A 379 4.04 -14.83 20.40
C ASN A 379 3.15 -13.57 20.46
N THR A 380 3.73 -12.43 20.85
CA THR A 380 3.02 -11.14 20.88
C THR A 380 2.56 -10.74 19.48
N ILE A 381 3.46 -10.83 18.48
CA ILE A 381 3.12 -10.55 17.08
C ILE A 381 2.00 -11.47 16.61
N ARG A 382 2.12 -12.78 16.87
CA ARG A 382 1.11 -13.76 16.49
C ARG A 382 -0.27 -13.44 17.06
N ASN A 383 -0.30 -13.11 18.36
CA ASN A 383 -1.55 -12.82 19.07
C ASN A 383 -2.16 -11.47 18.59
N SER A 384 -1.34 -10.43 18.53
CA SER A 384 -1.78 -9.11 18.06
C SER A 384 -2.29 -9.16 16.62
N THR A 385 -1.61 -9.95 15.77
CA THR A 385 -2.01 -10.14 14.38
C THR A 385 -3.39 -10.83 14.31
N SER A 386 -3.60 -11.88 15.09
CA SER A 386 -4.89 -12.60 15.11
C SER A 386 -6.05 -11.71 15.57
N GLU A 387 -5.81 -10.89 16.59
CA GLU A 387 -6.83 -10.00 17.13
C GLU A 387 -7.15 -8.86 16.15
N TYR A 388 -6.12 -8.37 15.48
CA TYR A 388 -6.27 -7.33 14.50
C TYR A 388 -7.05 -7.81 13.26
N LEU A 389 -6.73 -8.98 12.74
CA LEU A 389 -7.47 -9.60 11.64
C LEU A 389 -8.98 -9.70 11.91
N ARG A 390 -9.33 -9.98 13.16
CA ARG A 390 -10.73 -10.05 13.56
C ARG A 390 -11.45 -8.70 13.51
N ARG A 391 -10.77 -7.63 13.95
CA ARG A 391 -11.33 -6.26 13.90
C ARG A 391 -11.55 -5.79 12.48
N GLU A 392 -10.58 -6.08 11.59
CA GLU A 392 -10.64 -5.63 10.21
C GLU A 392 -11.79 -6.21 9.39
N LYS A 393 -12.07 -7.47 9.63
CA LYS A 393 -13.22 -8.09 8.98
C LYS A 393 -14.53 -7.37 9.28
N LEU A 394 -14.74 -7.04 10.56
CA LEU A 394 -15.94 -6.32 11.00
C LEU A 394 -16.06 -4.93 10.37
N THR A 395 -14.95 -4.26 10.23
CA THR A 395 -14.95 -2.90 9.69
C THR A 395 -15.12 -2.89 8.17
N LEU A 396 -14.57 -3.90 7.47
CA LEU A 396 -14.80 -4.09 6.04
C LEU A 396 -16.30 -4.26 5.75
N GLU A 397 -16.99 -5.06 6.53
CA GLU A 397 -18.43 -5.26 6.41
C GLU A 397 -19.23 -3.95 6.64
N HIS A 398 -18.79 -3.16 7.64
CA HIS A 398 -19.44 -1.88 7.93
C HIS A 398 -19.30 -0.86 6.79
N HIS A 399 -18.14 -0.85 6.17
CA HIS A 399 -17.86 0.11 5.11
C HIS A 399 -18.50 -0.27 3.77
N GLN A 400 -18.62 -1.55 3.51
CA GLN A 400 -19.36 -2.03 2.35
C GLN A 400 -20.82 -1.54 2.38
N LYS A 401 -21.42 -1.51 3.59
CA LYS A 401 -22.76 -0.92 3.80
C LYS A 401 -22.76 0.60 3.60
N SER A 402 -21.76 1.31 4.10
CA SER A 402 -21.68 2.77 4.01
C SER A 402 -21.53 3.27 2.57
N ILE A 403 -20.73 2.57 1.74
CA ILE A 403 -20.54 2.92 0.33
C ILE A 403 -21.85 2.78 -0.45
N THR A 404 -22.59 1.71 -0.18
CA THR A 404 -23.89 1.48 -0.83
C THR A 404 -24.88 2.59 -0.47
N MET A 405 -24.79 3.13 0.74
CA MET A 405 -25.65 4.23 1.20
C MET A 405 -25.29 5.59 0.61
N MET A 406 -24.01 5.81 0.28
CA MET A 406 -23.51 7.10 -0.24
C MET A 406 -23.47 7.21 -1.76
N SER A 407 -23.96 6.22 -2.47
CA SER A 407 -24.14 6.31 -3.92
C SER A 407 -24.98 7.57 -4.26
N PRO A 408 -24.54 8.36 -5.22
CA PRO A 408 -25.28 9.54 -5.67
C PRO A 408 -26.74 9.23 -5.96
N GLN A 409 -27.02 8.03 -6.47
CA GLN A 409 -28.38 7.54 -6.71
C GLN A 409 -29.20 7.37 -5.43
N ASN A 410 -28.57 6.96 -4.33
CA ASN A 410 -29.25 6.81 -3.05
C ASN A 410 -29.47 8.16 -2.36
N ILE A 411 -28.59 9.13 -2.58
CA ILE A 411 -28.76 10.50 -2.08
C ILE A 411 -29.96 11.16 -2.77
N LEU A 412 -30.07 11.01 -4.07
CA LEU A 412 -31.20 11.53 -4.84
C LEU A 412 -32.53 10.82 -4.48
N ARG A 413 -32.46 9.52 -4.15
CA ARG A 413 -33.64 8.77 -3.64
C ARG A 413 -34.16 9.28 -2.29
N LYS A 414 -33.29 9.85 -1.47
CA LYS A 414 -33.64 10.42 -0.15
C LYS A 414 -34.23 11.83 -0.24
N GLY A 415 -34.51 12.34 -1.45
CA GLY A 415 -35.13 13.64 -1.63
C GLY A 415 -34.19 14.82 -1.78
N TYR A 416 -32.88 14.58 -1.75
CA TYR A 416 -31.90 15.65 -2.01
C TYR A 416 -31.82 15.97 -3.49
N ALA A 417 -31.53 17.22 -3.80
CA ALA A 417 -31.33 17.70 -5.16
C ALA A 417 -29.85 18.10 -5.39
N ILE A 418 -29.37 17.86 -6.57
CA ILE A 418 -28.06 18.38 -6.98
C ILE A 418 -28.30 19.63 -7.84
N VAL A 419 -27.74 20.76 -7.42
CA VAL A 419 -27.86 22.03 -8.13
C VAL A 419 -26.63 22.27 -8.98
N LYS A 420 -26.82 22.69 -10.21
CA LYS A 420 -25.77 23.09 -11.14
C LYS A 420 -26.02 24.49 -11.72
N VAL A 421 -24.93 25.19 -11.95
CA VAL A 421 -24.89 26.42 -12.72
C VAL A 421 -23.78 26.30 -13.76
N ASN A 422 -24.08 26.60 -14.99
CA ASN A 422 -23.11 26.48 -16.09
C ASN A 422 -22.43 25.10 -16.14
N GLN A 423 -23.24 24.03 -15.99
CA GLN A 423 -22.80 22.61 -15.99
C GLN A 423 -21.91 22.17 -14.82
N LYS A 424 -21.60 23.04 -13.86
CA LYS A 424 -20.84 22.69 -12.66
C LYS A 424 -21.74 22.49 -11.46
N ILE A 425 -21.51 21.46 -10.67
CA ILE A 425 -22.21 21.22 -9.41
C ILE A 425 -21.79 22.30 -8.43
N ILE A 426 -22.77 22.91 -7.76
CA ILE A 426 -22.51 23.94 -6.77
C ILE A 426 -22.95 23.43 -5.39
N SER A 427 -22.05 23.47 -4.46
CA SER A 427 -22.30 23.18 -3.06
C SER A 427 -22.48 24.44 -2.19
N ASN A 428 -22.23 25.62 -2.78
CA ASN A 428 -22.33 26.88 -2.06
C ASN A 428 -23.04 27.94 -2.90
N ALA A 429 -24.06 28.52 -2.33
CA ALA A 429 -24.87 29.54 -3.00
C ALA A 429 -24.18 30.89 -3.23
N LYS A 430 -22.93 31.09 -2.76
CA LYS A 430 -22.20 32.35 -2.93
C LYS A 430 -22.05 32.76 -4.42
N ASN A 431 -21.92 31.78 -5.27
CA ASN A 431 -21.67 31.97 -6.70
C ASN A 431 -22.94 31.97 -7.57
N ILE A 432 -24.12 32.14 -6.97
CA ILE A 432 -25.39 32.20 -7.68
C ILE A 432 -25.94 33.63 -7.53
N GLU A 433 -26.27 34.26 -8.65
CA GLU A 433 -26.88 35.59 -8.70
C GLU A 433 -28.37 35.50 -9.02
N THR A 434 -29.13 36.50 -8.58
CA THR A 434 -30.56 36.63 -8.92
C THR A 434 -30.72 36.84 -10.43
N GLY A 435 -31.58 36.10 -11.04
CA GLY A 435 -31.75 36.07 -12.50
C GLY A 435 -31.00 34.95 -13.21
N GLN A 436 -30.15 34.25 -12.54
CA GLN A 436 -29.33 33.20 -13.12
C GLN A 436 -30.11 31.88 -13.28
N GLU A 437 -29.93 31.21 -14.40
CA GLU A 437 -30.48 29.88 -14.61
C GLU A 437 -29.70 28.82 -13.82
N ILE A 438 -30.42 28.05 -13.06
CA ILE A 438 -29.90 26.90 -12.35
C ILE A 438 -30.58 25.63 -12.84
N GLU A 439 -29.84 24.57 -12.86
CA GLU A 439 -30.36 23.23 -13.09
C GLU A 439 -30.42 22.48 -11.76
N VAL A 440 -31.60 22.08 -11.38
CA VAL A 440 -31.84 21.27 -10.18
C VAL A 440 -32.14 19.84 -10.62
N ILE A 441 -31.29 18.95 -10.13
CA ILE A 441 -31.32 17.54 -10.45
C ILE A 441 -31.99 16.78 -9.31
N LEU A 442 -33.15 16.16 -9.59
CA LEU A 442 -33.87 15.27 -8.72
C LEU A 442 -33.71 13.81 -9.20
N LYS A 443 -34.25 12.87 -8.48
CA LYS A 443 -34.19 11.44 -8.80
C LYS A 443 -34.70 11.09 -10.21
N GLU A 444 -35.74 11.72 -10.65
CA GLU A 444 -36.49 11.35 -11.88
C GLU A 444 -36.64 12.52 -12.85
N ALA A 445 -36.17 13.69 -12.49
CA ALA A 445 -36.35 14.90 -13.31
C ALA A 445 -35.17 15.86 -13.18
N LYS A 446 -34.95 16.56 -14.25
CA LYS A 446 -34.07 17.71 -14.31
C LYS A 446 -34.87 18.96 -14.57
N LEU A 447 -34.82 19.89 -13.68
CA LEU A 447 -35.53 21.15 -13.76
C LEU A 447 -34.56 22.29 -14.10
N LYS A 448 -34.89 23.10 -15.04
CA LYS A 448 -34.25 24.40 -15.23
C LYS A 448 -35.10 25.45 -14.54
N SER A 449 -34.49 26.25 -13.76
CA SER A 449 -35.15 27.31 -13.01
C SER A 449 -34.28 28.56 -12.98
N THR A 450 -34.91 29.68 -12.93
CA THR A 450 -34.22 30.98 -12.77
C THR A 450 -34.32 31.41 -11.32
N VAL A 451 -33.23 31.81 -10.74
CA VAL A 451 -33.21 32.27 -9.36
C VAL A 451 -33.93 33.61 -9.25
N LYS A 452 -35.12 33.61 -8.68
CA LYS A 452 -35.89 34.84 -8.48
C LYS A 452 -35.37 35.67 -7.31
N GLU A 453 -34.98 34.98 -6.24
CA GLU A 453 -34.51 35.60 -5.03
C GLU A 453 -33.46 34.71 -4.35
N LYS A 454 -32.53 35.32 -3.66
CA LYS A 454 -31.50 34.64 -2.90
C LYS A 454 -31.56 35.10 -1.45
N ILE A 455 -32.05 34.24 -0.59
CA ILE A 455 -32.11 34.49 0.84
C ILE A 455 -30.97 33.70 1.49
N GLN A 456 -30.28 34.32 2.39
CA GLN A 456 -29.18 33.68 3.12
C GLN A 456 -29.77 32.74 4.17
N TYR A 457 -29.49 31.46 4.07
CA TYR A 457 -29.91 30.44 5.00
C TYR A 457 -28.83 30.17 6.04
N ASP A 458 -29.12 30.32 7.29
CA ASP A 458 -28.19 30.17 8.41
C ASP A 458 -28.16 28.75 9.01
N GLY A 459 -28.86 27.82 8.41
CA GLY A 459 -28.85 26.41 8.80
C GLY A 459 -29.66 26.07 10.06
N ARG A 460 -30.48 27.00 10.59
CA ARG A 460 -31.19 26.79 11.86
C ARG A 460 -32.67 26.41 11.72
N GLU A 461 -33.23 26.40 10.55
CA GLU A 461 -34.58 25.90 10.31
C GLU A 461 -34.51 24.48 9.76
N THR A 462 -34.70 23.49 10.61
CA THR A 462 -34.97 22.11 10.25
C THR A 462 -36.48 21.86 10.35
N ASP A 463 -37.21 22.22 9.31
CA ASP A 463 -38.51 21.60 8.99
C ASP A 463 -38.32 20.76 7.71
N LEU A 464 -37.81 19.54 7.91
CA LEU A 464 -37.84 18.45 6.94
C LEU A 464 -38.14 17.14 7.66
#